data_646d4fdb4162f82fc9ff0b713eaa3429
#
_entry.id   646d4fdb4162f82fc9ff0b713eaa3429
#
_cell.length_a   1.000
_cell.length_b   1.000
_cell.length_c   1.000
_cell.angle_alpha   90.00
_cell.angle_beta   90.00
_cell.angle_gamma   90.00
#
_symmetry.space_group_name_H-M   'P 1'
#
loop_
_entity.id
_entity.type
_entity.pdbx_description
1 polymer ?
#
loop_
_entity_poly.entity_id
_entity_poly.type
_entity_poly.pdbx_seq_one_letter_code
_entity_poly.pdbx_strand_id
1 'polypeptide(L)'
;GLVGSEMCIRDRSRLPECDFDDPLGEATGAGVIFGASGGVLEAALRTAYHTVTGENPEIGEQSPLKVLRQIGSFKELEIDIKGVKLHCAALSSLGEARRLIQAMKRGECHYDFVEVMACPGGCINGGGQPIRPSFQNKPKDCADRDQCLRAYDVNSAIRFSHENQAVQTLYDEYLEAPLSDRAHHLLHVEEY
;
A
#
# COMPACT_ATOMS: atom_id res chain seq x y z
N GLY A 1 -30.61 24.73 2.43
CA GLY A 1 -30.08 25.53 3.37
C GLY A 1 -29.26 24.91 4.48
N LEU A 2 -28.70 25.79 5.26
CA LEU A 2 -27.79 25.47 6.38
C LEU A 2 -28.49 24.86 7.60
N VAL A 3 -29.84 24.83 7.63
CA VAL A 3 -30.63 24.40 8.80
C VAL A 3 -30.36 22.95 9.20
N GLY A 4 -30.18 22.06 8.23
CA GLY A 4 -29.85 20.66 8.51
C GLY A 4 -28.42 20.47 9.08
N SER A 5 -27.47 21.29 8.63
CA SER A 5 -26.09 21.25 9.09
C SER A 5 -25.94 21.74 10.54
N GLU A 6 -26.68 22.77 10.95
CA GLU A 6 -26.65 23.27 12.32
C GLU A 6 -27.29 22.29 13.31
N MET A 7 -28.37 21.62 12.95
CA MET A 7 -28.95 20.57 13.78
C MET A 7 -27.96 19.42 14.01
N CYS A 8 -27.33 18.91 12.97
CA CYS A 8 -26.32 17.87 13.07
C CYS A 8 -25.12 18.28 13.94
N ILE A 9 -24.66 19.54 13.85
CA ILE A 9 -23.53 20.02 14.66
C ILE A 9 -23.92 20.15 16.13
N ARG A 10 -25.11 20.67 16.44
CA ARG A 10 -25.58 20.85 17.83
C ARG A 10 -25.86 19.51 18.51
N ASP A 11 -26.46 18.58 17.80
CA ASP A 11 -26.82 17.28 18.36
C ASP A 11 -25.60 16.36 18.49
N ARG A 12 -24.58 16.50 17.63
CA ARG A 12 -23.35 15.72 17.68
C ARG A 12 -22.64 15.75 19.04
N SER A 13 -22.62 16.90 19.70
CA SER A 13 -21.97 17.02 21.01
C SER A 13 -22.76 16.35 22.16
N ARG A 14 -23.97 15.88 21.88
CA ARG A 14 -24.87 15.22 22.86
C ARG A 14 -25.04 13.72 22.55
N LEU A 15 -24.54 13.25 21.42
CA LEU A 15 -24.59 11.84 21.09
C LEU A 15 -23.64 11.06 22.02
N PRO A 16 -24.06 9.88 22.49
CA PRO A 16 -23.15 9.00 23.20
C PRO A 16 -22.01 8.56 22.26
N GLU A 17 -20.84 8.39 22.81
CA GLU A 17 -19.75 7.76 22.09
C GLU A 17 -20.11 6.30 21.80
N CYS A 18 -19.82 5.84 20.60
CA CYS A 18 -19.95 4.45 20.20
C CYS A 18 -18.76 4.06 19.33
N ASP A 19 -18.42 2.80 19.35
CA ASP A 19 -17.37 2.25 18.48
C ASP A 19 -17.81 2.27 17.03
N PHE A 20 -16.83 2.29 16.13
CA PHE A 20 -17.08 2.11 14.70
C PHE A 20 -17.45 0.66 14.42
N ASP A 21 -18.19 0.45 13.34
CA ASP A 21 -18.39 -0.89 12.81
C ASP A 21 -17.04 -1.48 12.40
N ASP A 22 -16.87 -2.77 12.66
CA ASP A 22 -15.64 -3.50 12.33
C ASP A 22 -15.94 -4.62 11.32
N PRO A 23 -16.13 -4.26 10.04
CA PRO A 23 -16.60 -5.22 9.03
C PRO A 23 -15.55 -6.27 8.64
N LEU A 24 -14.26 -5.99 8.79
CA LEU A 24 -13.16 -6.87 8.35
C LEU A 24 -12.03 -7.02 9.38
N GLY A 25 -12.27 -6.64 10.62
CA GLY A 25 -11.32 -6.78 11.71
C GLY A 25 -10.18 -5.73 11.65
N GLU A 26 -9.12 -6.00 12.41
CA GLU A 26 -8.00 -5.08 12.56
C GLU A 26 -7.19 -4.92 11.27
N ALA A 27 -6.73 -3.69 11.01
CA ALA A 27 -5.79 -3.41 9.94
C ALA A 27 -4.39 -3.96 10.28
N THR A 28 -3.66 -4.37 9.26
CA THR A 28 -2.27 -4.81 9.40
C THR A 28 -1.29 -3.64 9.22
N GLY A 29 -0.08 -3.79 9.74
CA GLY A 29 1.03 -2.88 9.44
C GLY A 29 1.30 -2.78 7.93
N ALA A 30 1.19 -3.90 7.20
CA ALA A 30 1.28 -3.93 5.75
C ALA A 30 0.22 -3.05 5.07
N GLY A 31 -1.00 -3.00 5.58
CA GLY A 31 -2.05 -2.13 5.04
C GLY A 31 -1.77 -0.64 5.27
N VAL A 32 -1.18 -0.30 6.41
CA VAL A 32 -0.86 1.09 6.74
C VAL A 32 0.19 1.68 5.80
N ILE A 33 1.20 0.92 5.41
CA ILE A 33 2.27 1.41 4.53
C ILE A 33 1.81 1.67 3.09
N PHE A 34 0.61 1.26 2.70
CA PHE A 34 0.01 1.57 1.38
C PHE A 34 -0.07 3.08 1.12
N GLY A 35 -0.08 3.90 2.15
CA GLY A 35 -0.07 5.35 2.01
C GLY A 35 1.19 5.93 1.36
N ALA A 36 2.30 5.21 1.37
CA ALA A 36 3.56 5.62 0.76
C ALA A 36 3.83 4.86 -0.54
N SER A 37 4.45 5.51 -1.52
CA SER A 37 4.90 4.84 -2.75
C SER A 37 5.92 3.76 -2.43
N GLY A 38 5.74 2.58 -2.99
CA GLY A 38 6.48 1.36 -2.69
C GLY A 38 5.88 0.52 -1.56
N GLY A 39 4.85 1.03 -0.86
CA GLY A 39 4.25 0.34 0.27
C GLY A 39 3.38 -0.84 -0.13
N VAL A 40 2.62 -0.73 -1.21
CA VAL A 40 1.82 -1.85 -1.75
C VAL A 40 2.75 -2.95 -2.27
N LEU A 41 3.76 -2.57 -3.04
CA LEU A 41 4.76 -3.53 -3.56
C LEU A 41 5.50 -4.22 -2.40
N GLU A 42 5.91 -3.48 -1.37
CA GLU A 42 6.54 -4.06 -0.18
C GLU A 42 5.61 -5.08 0.52
N ALA A 43 4.34 -4.72 0.71
CA ALA A 43 3.37 -5.62 1.32
C ALA A 43 3.13 -6.90 0.48
N ALA A 44 3.03 -6.76 -0.85
CA ALA A 44 2.89 -7.87 -1.76
C ALA A 44 4.11 -8.80 -1.72
N LEU A 45 5.32 -8.23 -1.73
CA LEU A 45 6.56 -9.02 -1.65
C LEU A 45 6.75 -9.71 -0.30
N ARG A 46 6.28 -9.12 0.80
CA ARG A 46 6.26 -9.78 2.12
C ARG A 46 5.41 -11.06 2.07
N THR A 47 4.22 -10.99 1.48
CA THR A 47 3.32 -12.13 1.33
C THR A 47 3.87 -13.16 0.32
N ALA A 48 4.41 -12.71 -0.82
CA ALA A 48 5.03 -13.59 -1.80
C ALA A 48 6.23 -14.36 -1.21
N TYR A 49 7.07 -13.69 -0.41
CA TYR A 49 8.17 -14.32 0.29
C TYR A 49 7.66 -15.44 1.21
N HIS A 50 6.64 -15.14 2.03
CA HIS A 50 6.04 -16.14 2.92
C HIS A 50 5.46 -17.33 2.14
N THR A 51 4.75 -17.07 1.05
CA THR A 51 4.14 -18.12 0.22
C THR A 51 5.19 -19.08 -0.36
N VAL A 52 6.35 -18.58 -0.76
CA VAL A 52 7.43 -19.38 -1.37
C VAL A 52 8.29 -20.06 -0.30
N THR A 53 8.55 -19.40 0.82
CA THR A 53 9.51 -19.88 1.82
C THR A 53 8.88 -20.60 3.01
N GLY A 54 7.61 -20.31 3.32
CA GLY A 54 6.93 -20.70 4.54
C GLY A 54 7.30 -19.84 5.77
N GLU A 55 8.12 -18.81 5.59
CA GLU A 55 8.63 -17.96 6.65
C GLU A 55 8.38 -16.48 6.32
N ASN A 56 8.24 -15.65 7.35
CA ASN A 56 8.13 -14.22 7.15
C ASN A 56 9.50 -13.61 6.81
N PRO A 57 9.55 -12.64 5.87
CA PRO A 57 10.80 -11.97 5.56
C PRO A 57 11.25 -11.07 6.72
N GLU A 58 12.55 -10.93 6.89
CA GLU A 58 13.11 -9.92 7.78
C GLU A 58 12.79 -8.52 7.23
N ILE A 59 12.25 -7.65 8.09
CA ILE A 59 11.89 -6.28 7.75
C ILE A 59 12.78 -5.33 8.57
N GLY A 60 13.84 -4.84 7.97
CA GLY A 60 14.79 -3.95 8.62
C GLY A 60 15.75 -3.31 7.64
N GLU A 61 16.82 -2.72 8.17
CA GLU A 61 17.87 -2.08 7.38
C GLU A 61 18.63 -3.05 6.48
N GLN A 62 18.67 -4.33 6.82
CA GLN A 62 19.32 -5.38 6.03
C GLN A 62 18.40 -5.99 4.97
N SER A 63 17.11 -5.72 5.05
CA SER A 63 16.15 -6.24 4.07
C SER A 63 16.37 -5.63 2.69
N PRO A 64 16.34 -6.44 1.62
CA PRO A 64 16.37 -5.91 0.24
C PRO A 64 15.19 -4.98 -0.04
N LEU A 65 14.07 -5.16 0.66
CA LEU A 65 12.86 -4.34 0.51
C LEU A 65 13.05 -2.87 0.96
N LYS A 66 14.15 -2.55 1.65
CA LYS A 66 14.44 -1.16 2.07
C LYS A 66 14.51 -0.17 0.91
N VAL A 67 14.84 -0.63 -0.30
CA VAL A 67 14.85 0.22 -1.50
C VAL A 67 13.49 0.86 -1.74
N LEU A 68 12.41 0.14 -1.44
CA LEU A 68 11.04 0.63 -1.60
C LEU A 68 10.66 1.74 -0.61
N ARG A 69 11.48 1.93 0.43
CA ARG A 69 11.28 2.95 1.46
C ARG A 69 12.02 4.25 1.16
N GLN A 70 12.79 4.29 0.10
CA GLN A 70 13.47 5.52 -0.31
C GLN A 70 12.47 6.53 -0.87
N ILE A 71 12.75 7.81 -0.64
CA ILE A 71 11.95 8.88 -1.23
C ILE A 71 12.38 9.05 -2.68
N GLY A 72 11.42 8.93 -3.59
CA GLY A 72 11.67 9.07 -5.03
C GLY A 72 10.41 8.78 -5.83
N SER A 73 10.39 9.22 -7.07
CA SER A 73 9.27 8.99 -7.98
C SER A 73 9.36 7.64 -8.71
N PHE A 74 10.54 7.05 -8.74
CA PHE A 74 10.81 5.76 -9.37
C PHE A 74 11.80 4.97 -8.54
N LYS A 75 11.50 3.70 -8.29
CA LYS A 75 12.29 2.78 -7.49
C LYS A 75 12.29 1.42 -8.20
N GLU A 76 13.44 0.80 -8.30
CA GLU A 76 13.59 -0.55 -8.82
C GLU A 76 14.11 -1.49 -7.74
N LEU A 77 13.66 -2.72 -7.79
CA LEU A 77 14.09 -3.79 -6.92
C LEU A 77 14.20 -5.08 -7.71
N GLU A 78 15.36 -5.71 -7.64
CA GLU A 78 15.56 -7.10 -8.01
C GLU A 78 15.69 -7.93 -6.73
N ILE A 79 14.86 -8.96 -6.59
CA ILE A 79 14.85 -9.84 -5.42
C ILE A 79 14.84 -11.29 -5.87
N ASP A 80 15.66 -12.13 -5.23
CA ASP A 80 15.64 -13.57 -5.39
C ASP A 80 15.00 -14.21 -4.16
N ILE A 81 13.93 -14.96 -4.39
CA ILE A 81 13.22 -15.68 -3.34
C ILE A 81 13.35 -17.18 -3.65
N LYS A 82 14.33 -17.84 -3.02
CA LYS A 82 14.64 -19.28 -3.24
C LYS A 82 14.78 -19.67 -4.72
N GLY A 83 15.46 -18.85 -5.51
CA GLY A 83 15.69 -19.09 -6.93
C GLY A 83 14.62 -18.52 -7.86
N VAL A 84 13.56 -17.92 -7.33
CA VAL A 84 12.59 -17.14 -8.10
C VAL A 84 13.05 -15.69 -8.10
N LYS A 85 13.58 -15.24 -9.23
CA LYS A 85 14.00 -13.85 -9.40
C LYS A 85 12.82 -13.00 -9.85
N LEU A 86 12.56 -11.93 -9.12
CA LEU A 86 11.54 -10.95 -9.44
C LEU A 86 12.18 -9.60 -9.70
N HIS A 87 11.83 -9.00 -10.82
CA HIS A 87 12.20 -7.64 -11.16
C HIS A 87 10.98 -6.74 -10.99
N CYS A 88 11.01 -5.85 -10.01
CA CYS A 88 9.88 -5.06 -9.59
C CYS A 88 10.16 -3.56 -9.67
N ALA A 89 9.13 -2.76 -9.90
CA ALA A 89 9.23 -1.31 -9.85
C ALA A 89 8.08 -0.70 -9.06
N ALA A 90 8.38 0.38 -8.34
CA ALA A 90 7.38 1.24 -7.72
C ALA A 90 7.57 2.66 -8.22
N LEU A 91 6.50 3.26 -8.72
CA LEU A 91 6.55 4.62 -9.25
C LEU A 91 5.38 5.46 -8.77
N SER A 92 5.63 6.74 -8.68
CA SER A 92 4.63 7.72 -8.28
C SER A 92 4.63 8.89 -9.25
N SER A 93 3.57 9.10 -9.87
CA SER A 93 3.07 10.05 -10.86
C SER A 93 2.70 9.36 -12.19
N LEU A 94 1.65 9.86 -12.81
CA LEU A 94 1.20 9.33 -14.10
C LEU A 94 2.20 9.62 -15.24
N GLY A 95 3.04 10.65 -15.06
CA GLY A 95 4.13 10.94 -16.01
C GLY A 95 5.19 9.84 -16.03
N GLU A 96 5.60 9.34 -14.88
CA GLU A 96 6.53 8.21 -14.77
C GLU A 96 5.90 6.92 -15.30
N ALA A 97 4.63 6.67 -14.96
CA ALA A 97 3.89 5.53 -15.48
C ALA A 97 3.87 5.51 -17.02
N ARG A 98 3.60 6.65 -17.65
CA ARG A 98 3.61 6.76 -19.11
C ARG A 98 4.98 6.47 -19.71
N ARG A 99 6.06 6.96 -19.09
CA ARG A 99 7.43 6.71 -19.55
C ARG A 99 7.76 5.23 -19.46
N LEU A 100 7.44 4.60 -18.33
CA LEU A 100 7.67 3.17 -18.12
C LEU A 100 6.93 2.32 -19.15
N ILE A 101 5.62 2.55 -19.33
CA ILE A 101 4.81 1.82 -20.31
C ILE A 101 5.40 1.97 -21.73
N GLN A 102 5.87 3.16 -22.09
CA GLN A 102 6.51 3.37 -23.39
C GLN A 102 7.83 2.61 -23.53
N ALA A 103 8.65 2.57 -22.47
CA ALA A 103 9.89 1.80 -22.45
C ALA A 103 9.62 0.29 -22.56
N MET A 104 8.65 -0.23 -21.81
CA MET A 104 8.23 -1.63 -21.91
C MET A 104 7.71 -1.98 -23.32
N LYS A 105 6.90 -1.12 -23.93
CA LYS A 105 6.41 -1.32 -25.32
C LYS A 105 7.54 -1.32 -26.36
N ARG A 106 8.65 -0.63 -26.09
CA ARG A 106 9.84 -0.66 -26.97
C ARG A 106 10.78 -1.84 -26.66
N GLY A 107 10.44 -2.67 -25.64
CA GLY A 107 11.29 -3.79 -25.23
C GLY A 107 12.58 -3.36 -24.49
N GLU A 108 12.63 -2.14 -23.96
CA GLU A 108 13.80 -1.60 -23.26
C GLU A 108 13.90 -2.10 -21.81
N CYS A 109 12.78 -2.50 -21.21
CA CYS A 109 12.73 -3.06 -19.87
C CYS A 109 11.56 -4.03 -19.71
N HIS A 110 11.67 -4.90 -18.71
CA HIS A 110 10.63 -5.85 -18.31
C HIS A 110 10.54 -5.89 -16.79
N TYR A 111 9.33 -5.93 -16.26
CA TYR A 111 9.05 -6.06 -14.83
C TYR A 111 7.99 -7.12 -14.62
N ASP A 112 8.17 -7.91 -13.55
CA ASP A 112 7.18 -8.91 -13.11
C ASP A 112 6.06 -8.28 -12.32
N PHE A 113 6.37 -7.19 -11.58
CA PHE A 113 5.38 -6.43 -10.83
C PHE A 113 5.70 -4.94 -10.82
N VAL A 114 4.68 -4.12 -11.08
CA VAL A 114 4.79 -2.65 -11.07
C VAL A 114 3.71 -2.03 -10.20
N GLU A 115 4.13 -1.30 -9.17
CA GLU A 115 3.24 -0.42 -8.40
C GLU A 115 3.18 0.96 -9.05
N VAL A 116 1.98 1.48 -9.28
CA VAL A 116 1.75 2.83 -9.81
C VAL A 116 0.88 3.63 -8.86
N MET A 117 1.41 4.75 -8.37
CA MET A 117 0.64 5.73 -7.62
C MET A 117 0.49 7.04 -8.38
N ALA A 118 -0.69 7.65 -8.36
CA ALA A 118 -0.96 8.91 -9.06
C ALA A 118 -0.21 10.09 -8.45
N CYS A 119 -0.19 10.20 -7.12
CA CYS A 119 0.44 11.31 -6.40
C CYS A 119 1.94 11.07 -6.19
N PRO A 120 2.82 12.04 -6.45
CA PRO A 120 4.24 11.92 -6.16
C PRO A 120 4.50 11.61 -4.68
N GLY A 121 5.19 10.48 -4.42
CA GLY A 121 5.46 9.99 -3.07
C GLY A 121 4.34 9.15 -2.45
N GLY A 122 3.19 9.05 -3.11
CA GLY A 122 2.02 8.32 -2.62
C GLY A 122 0.98 9.22 -1.95
N CYS A 123 0.00 8.62 -1.28
CA CYS A 123 -1.11 9.30 -0.61
C CYS A 123 -0.64 10.25 0.51
N ILE A 124 0.50 9.98 1.12
CA ILE A 124 1.13 10.87 2.12
C ILE A 124 1.48 12.26 1.59
N ASN A 125 1.50 12.44 0.29
CA ASN A 125 1.75 13.72 -0.38
C ASN A 125 0.59 14.10 -1.32
N GLY A 126 -0.54 13.43 -1.21
CA GLY A 126 -1.73 13.65 -2.02
C GLY A 126 -2.69 14.71 -1.48
N GLY A 127 -3.85 14.80 -2.13
CA GLY A 127 -4.93 15.69 -1.69
C GLY A 127 -5.43 15.34 -0.29
N GLY A 128 -5.83 16.35 0.47
CA GLY A 128 -6.26 16.20 1.87
C GLY A 128 -5.12 16.29 2.90
N GLN A 129 -3.88 16.22 2.49
CA GLN A 129 -2.75 16.46 3.38
C GLN A 129 -2.61 17.95 3.71
N PRO A 130 -2.16 18.31 4.93
CA PRO A 130 -1.96 19.70 5.31
C PRO A 130 -1.06 20.44 4.32
N ILE A 131 -1.54 21.59 3.82
CA ILE A 131 -0.78 22.44 2.93
C ILE A 131 0.12 23.33 3.79
N ARG A 132 1.44 23.19 3.61
CA ARG A 132 2.41 24.09 4.26
C ARG A 132 2.73 25.28 3.35
N PRO A 133 2.93 26.47 3.91
CA PRO A 133 3.20 27.69 3.15
C PRO A 133 4.51 27.65 2.33
N SER A 134 5.43 26.77 2.69
CA SER A 134 6.76 26.68 2.06
C SER A 134 6.89 25.44 1.21
N PHE A 135 7.03 25.62 -0.10
CA PHE A 135 7.36 24.56 -1.05
C PHE A 135 8.74 23.92 -0.79
N GLN A 136 9.61 24.59 -0.05
CA GLN A 136 10.97 24.15 0.23
C GLN A 136 11.02 22.94 1.18
N ASN A 137 10.00 22.74 2.01
CA ASN A 137 9.96 21.65 2.99
C ASN A 137 9.18 20.40 2.53
N LYS A 138 8.67 20.40 1.29
CA LYS A 138 7.89 19.27 0.75
C LYS A 138 8.57 17.90 0.86
N PRO A 139 9.86 17.76 0.55
CA PRO A 139 10.55 16.47 0.68
C PRO A 139 10.64 15.99 2.13
N LYS A 140 10.90 16.93 3.07
CA LYS A 140 10.97 16.60 4.49
C LYS A 140 9.61 16.19 5.04
N ASP A 141 8.55 16.91 4.70
CA ASP A 141 7.20 16.58 5.15
C ASP A 141 6.75 15.19 4.67
N CYS A 142 7.12 14.84 3.44
CA CYS A 142 6.87 13.51 2.89
C CYS A 142 7.64 12.43 3.66
N ALA A 143 8.91 12.70 3.99
CA ALA A 143 9.73 11.79 4.79
C ALA A 143 9.18 11.59 6.20
N ASP A 144 8.79 12.67 6.87
CA ASP A 144 8.24 12.62 8.23
C ASP A 144 6.93 11.79 8.24
N ARG A 145 6.08 11.94 7.23
CA ARG A 145 4.83 11.17 7.09
C ARG A 145 5.08 9.70 6.78
N ASP A 146 6.03 9.39 5.89
CA ASP A 146 6.45 8.02 5.62
C ASP A 146 6.99 7.36 6.90
N GLN A 147 7.82 8.07 7.66
CA GLN A 147 8.33 7.58 8.93
C GLN A 147 7.20 7.27 9.93
N CYS A 148 6.15 8.09 9.98
CA CYS A 148 4.98 7.79 10.81
C CYS A 148 4.30 6.49 10.40
N LEU A 149 4.05 6.27 9.09
CA LEU A 149 3.46 5.01 8.59
C LEU A 149 4.35 3.80 8.93
N ARG A 150 5.66 3.94 8.77
CA ARG A 150 6.63 2.88 9.12
C ARG A 150 6.64 2.59 10.62
N ALA A 151 6.49 3.61 11.47
CA ALA A 151 6.38 3.43 12.90
C ALA A 151 5.09 2.67 13.27
N TYR A 152 3.97 2.96 12.60
CA TYR A 152 2.74 2.18 12.75
C TYR A 152 2.94 0.73 12.35
N ASP A 153 3.55 0.45 11.19
CA ASP A 153 3.84 -0.92 10.75
C ASP A 153 4.67 -1.68 11.80
N VAL A 154 5.74 -1.06 12.31
CA VAL A 154 6.62 -1.69 13.31
C VAL A 154 5.89 -2.00 14.61
N ASN A 155 4.95 -1.15 15.02
CA ASN A 155 4.22 -1.29 16.28
C ASN A 155 2.87 -2.04 16.12
N SER A 156 2.50 -2.44 14.90
CA SER A 156 1.27 -3.21 14.67
C SER A 156 1.40 -4.62 15.24
N ALA A 157 0.33 -5.10 15.87
CA ALA A 157 0.25 -6.47 16.37
C ALA A 157 0.36 -7.49 15.23
N ILE A 158 -0.27 -7.19 14.09
CA ILE A 158 -0.21 -7.98 12.86
C ILE A 158 0.50 -7.14 11.81
N ARG A 159 1.66 -7.60 11.35
CA ARG A 159 2.49 -6.85 10.39
C ARG A 159 2.31 -7.30 8.94
N PHE A 160 1.84 -8.51 8.72
CA PHE A 160 1.77 -9.14 7.40
C PHE A 160 0.31 -9.34 6.99
N SER A 161 -0.02 -9.04 5.73
CA SER A 161 -1.40 -9.14 5.22
C SER A 161 -1.93 -10.57 5.27
N HIS A 162 -1.08 -11.57 5.04
CA HIS A 162 -1.45 -12.98 5.09
C HIS A 162 -1.72 -13.52 6.51
N GLU A 163 -1.37 -12.75 7.55
CA GLU A 163 -1.69 -13.09 8.95
C GLU A 163 -3.02 -12.49 9.41
N ASN A 164 -3.66 -11.65 8.59
CA ASN A 164 -4.93 -11.05 8.93
C ASN A 164 -6.06 -12.08 8.90
N GLN A 165 -6.60 -12.39 10.08
CA GLN A 165 -7.65 -13.41 10.22
C GLN A 165 -8.92 -13.07 9.44
N ALA A 166 -9.30 -11.80 9.37
CA ALA A 166 -10.48 -11.39 8.61
C ALA A 166 -10.29 -11.60 7.10
N VAL A 167 -9.09 -11.37 6.59
CA VAL A 167 -8.76 -11.64 5.18
C VAL A 167 -8.76 -13.15 4.91
N GLN A 168 -8.20 -13.96 5.82
CA GLN A 168 -8.25 -15.43 5.70
C GLN A 168 -9.70 -15.92 5.68
N THR A 169 -10.53 -15.48 6.62
CA THR A 169 -11.95 -15.81 6.67
C THR A 169 -12.68 -15.39 5.38
N LEU A 170 -12.36 -14.22 4.83
CA LEU A 170 -12.94 -13.77 3.57
C LEU A 170 -12.60 -14.72 2.40
N TYR A 171 -11.38 -15.21 2.35
CA TYR A 171 -10.99 -16.20 1.34
C TYR A 171 -11.67 -17.56 1.59
N ASP A 172 -11.68 -18.04 2.82
CA ASP A 172 -12.23 -19.35 3.16
C ASP A 172 -13.75 -19.42 2.96
N GLU A 173 -14.48 -18.36 3.33
CA GLU A 173 -15.94 -18.37 3.34
C GLU A 173 -16.57 -17.75 2.09
N TYR A 174 -15.88 -16.81 1.41
CA TYR A 174 -16.47 -16.05 0.32
C TYR A 174 -15.71 -16.16 -1.00
N LEU A 175 -14.41 -16.01 -1.00
CA LEU A 175 -13.58 -16.02 -2.21
C LEU A 175 -13.09 -17.42 -2.60
N GLU A 176 -13.38 -18.44 -1.79
CA GLU A 176 -13.05 -19.86 -1.96
C GLU A 176 -11.55 -20.17 -1.77
N ALA A 177 -10.66 -19.45 -2.45
CA ALA A 177 -9.21 -19.53 -2.28
C ALA A 177 -8.52 -18.37 -3.02
N PRO A 178 -7.26 -18.06 -2.70
CA PRO A 178 -6.45 -17.20 -3.55
C PRO A 178 -6.36 -17.78 -4.97
N LEU A 179 -6.55 -16.90 -5.98
CA LEU A 179 -6.55 -17.26 -7.41
C LEU A 179 -7.68 -18.20 -7.85
N SER A 180 -8.72 -18.42 -7.04
CA SER A 180 -9.95 -19.08 -7.50
C SER A 180 -10.63 -18.27 -8.60
N ASP A 181 -11.49 -18.91 -9.38
CA ASP A 181 -12.27 -18.22 -10.43
C ASP A 181 -13.10 -17.08 -9.84
N ARG A 182 -13.64 -17.28 -8.65
CA ARG A 182 -14.42 -16.25 -7.95
C ARG A 182 -13.56 -15.09 -7.48
N ALA A 183 -12.41 -15.36 -6.88
CA ALA A 183 -11.46 -14.33 -6.48
C ALA A 183 -10.95 -13.55 -7.71
N HIS A 184 -10.65 -14.26 -8.79
CA HIS A 184 -10.21 -13.63 -10.04
C HIS A 184 -11.30 -12.72 -10.62
N HIS A 185 -12.53 -13.20 -10.74
CA HIS A 185 -13.64 -12.40 -11.25
C HIS A 185 -13.95 -11.14 -10.41
N LEU A 186 -13.81 -11.22 -9.10
CA LEU A 186 -14.15 -10.11 -8.19
C LEU A 186 -13.00 -9.13 -7.95
N LEU A 187 -11.76 -9.59 -7.98
CA LEU A 187 -10.59 -8.80 -7.57
C LEU A 187 -9.72 -8.34 -8.74
N HIS A 188 -9.90 -8.91 -9.92
CA HIS A 188 -9.12 -8.59 -11.11
C HIS A 188 -10.01 -7.94 -12.16
N VAL A 189 -9.43 -6.99 -12.89
CA VAL A 189 -10.07 -6.41 -14.07
C VAL A 189 -9.52 -7.15 -15.28
N GLU A 190 -10.41 -7.78 -16.04
CA GLU A 190 -10.04 -8.38 -17.32
C GLU A 190 -9.68 -7.27 -18.32
N GLU A 191 -8.61 -7.49 -19.08
CA GLU A 191 -8.22 -6.54 -20.13
C GLU A 191 -9.32 -6.48 -21.21
N TYR A 192 -9.69 -5.26 -21.58
CA TYR A 192 -10.59 -4.97 -22.69
C TYR A 192 -9.83 -4.86 -24.00
#